data_2b5ff1aeb4e36583067d93797a5776b6
#
_entry.id   2b5ff1aeb4e36583067d93797a5776b6
#
_cell.length_a   1.000
_cell.length_b   1.000
_cell.length_c   1.000
_cell.angle_alpha   90.00
_cell.angle_beta   90.00
_cell.angle_gamma   90.00
#
_symmetry.space_group_name_H-M   'P 1'
#
loop_
_entity.id
_entity.type
_entity.pdbx_description
1 polymer ?
#
loop_
_entity_poly.entity_id
_entity_poly.type
_entity_poly.pdbx_seq_one_letter_code
_entity_poly.pdbx_strand_id
1 'polypeptide(L)'
;MASEVYMHGQVLGTHSFLLKGEFLQPDEYSELKAKYFLPGGETGTAATVLASLGVSVKIDGTHIGTEVAPLLKDFYKDKSVDLSSLFFDPDYEGLMDYVVIAGLVRSPMGVFQSLYEPGAKRRWSMPKESDVVE
;
A
#
# COMPACT_ATOMS: atom_id res chain seq x y z
N MET A 1 -0.67 -16.13 -14.30
CA MET A 1 -1.45 -15.56 -15.40
C MET A 1 -0.89 -14.21 -15.79
N ALA A 2 -0.90 -13.90 -17.06
CA ALA A 2 -0.55 -12.57 -17.53
C ALA A 2 -1.64 -11.56 -17.14
N SER A 3 -1.25 -10.33 -16.87
CA SER A 3 -2.13 -9.21 -16.53
C SER A 3 -2.06 -8.13 -17.61
N GLU A 4 -3.07 -7.29 -17.68
CA GLU A 4 -3.10 -6.17 -18.62
C GLU A 4 -2.08 -5.08 -18.27
N VAL A 5 -1.81 -4.93 -16.99
CA VAL A 5 -0.87 -3.93 -16.47
C VAL A 5 0.09 -4.57 -15.46
N TYR A 6 1.36 -4.30 -15.61
CA TYR A 6 2.39 -4.62 -14.63
C TYR A 6 2.86 -3.33 -13.97
N MET A 7 2.81 -3.28 -12.64
CA MET A 7 3.18 -2.11 -11.87
C MET A 7 4.30 -2.43 -10.89
N HIS A 8 5.28 -1.54 -10.82
CA HIS A 8 6.40 -1.66 -9.88
C HIS A 8 6.55 -0.39 -9.07
N GLY A 9 6.60 -0.52 -7.74
CA GLY A 9 6.83 0.63 -6.87
C GLY A 9 6.46 0.38 -5.42
N GLN A 10 6.03 1.43 -4.75
CA GLN A 10 5.63 1.35 -3.34
C GLN A 10 4.27 0.70 -3.17
N VAL A 11 4.26 -0.37 -2.38
CA VAL A 11 3.05 -1.01 -1.88
C VAL A 11 3.16 -1.05 -0.36
N LEU A 12 2.20 -0.44 0.30
CA LEU A 12 2.23 -0.32 1.76
C LEU A 12 0.82 -0.41 2.36
N GLY A 13 0.78 -0.52 3.67
CA GLY A 13 -0.46 -0.41 4.43
C GLY A 13 -0.62 1.01 4.98
N THR A 14 -1.74 1.65 4.69
CA THR A 14 -2.05 2.98 5.20
C THR A 14 -3.08 2.91 6.32
N HIS A 15 -2.66 3.33 7.51
CA HIS A 15 -3.58 3.58 8.62
C HIS A 15 -4.10 5.00 8.53
N SER A 16 -5.41 5.15 8.34
CA SER A 16 -6.06 6.46 8.29
C SER A 16 -6.91 6.68 9.53
N PHE A 17 -6.71 7.81 10.19
CA PHE A 17 -7.40 8.21 11.40
C PHE A 17 -8.20 9.48 11.14
N LEU A 18 -9.52 9.35 11.10
CA LEU A 18 -10.42 10.47 10.92
C LEU A 18 -10.80 11.03 12.29
N LEU A 19 -10.42 12.27 12.57
CA LEU A 19 -10.73 12.96 13.82
C LEU A 19 -12.18 13.44 13.82
N LYS A 20 -12.80 13.46 15.00
CA LYS A 20 -14.11 14.09 15.21
C LYS A 20 -14.06 15.60 15.12
N GLY A 21 -12.93 16.21 15.47
CA GLY A 21 -12.72 17.64 15.51
C GLY A 21 -11.52 18.07 14.68
N GLU A 22 -10.90 19.16 15.08
CA GLU A 22 -9.71 19.73 14.48
C GLU A 22 -8.44 18.97 14.85
N PHE A 23 -7.33 19.26 14.20
CA PHE A 23 -6.03 18.74 14.57
C PHE A 23 -5.67 19.11 16.00
N LEU A 24 -5.06 18.14 16.69
CA LEU A 24 -4.57 18.30 18.05
C LEU A 24 -3.46 19.36 18.12
N GLN A 25 -3.55 20.19 19.14
CA GLN A 25 -2.40 20.93 19.63
C GLN A 25 -1.62 20.04 20.62
N PRO A 26 -0.34 20.39 20.93
CA PRO A 26 0.41 19.65 21.95
C PRO A 26 -0.39 19.53 23.26
N ASP A 27 -0.30 18.36 23.89
CA ASP A 27 -0.99 18.01 25.15
C ASP A 27 -2.52 17.97 25.11
N GLU A 28 -3.13 18.06 23.93
CA GLU A 28 -4.57 17.87 23.76
C GLU A 28 -4.94 16.42 23.45
N TYR A 29 -6.14 16.04 23.85
CA TYR A 29 -6.78 14.77 23.48
C TYR A 29 -7.84 15.00 22.42
N SER A 30 -7.94 14.08 21.47
CA SER A 30 -9.03 14.05 20.48
C SER A 30 -9.53 12.63 20.28
N GLU A 31 -10.77 12.52 19.87
CA GLU A 31 -11.38 11.25 19.55
C GLU A 31 -11.38 10.98 18.04
N LEU A 32 -11.26 9.71 17.71
CA LEU A 32 -11.42 9.24 16.34
C LEU A 32 -12.90 9.06 16.02
N LYS A 33 -13.31 9.57 14.89
CA LYS A 33 -14.61 9.28 14.28
C LYS A 33 -14.58 7.93 13.55
N ALA A 34 -13.46 7.64 12.90
CA ALA A 34 -13.25 6.40 12.18
C ALA A 34 -11.75 6.11 12.02
N LYS A 35 -11.42 4.86 11.78
CA LYS A 35 -10.08 4.43 11.41
C LYS A 35 -10.18 3.38 10.30
N TYR A 36 -9.19 3.38 9.41
CA TYR A 36 -9.11 2.48 8.28
C TYR A 36 -7.70 1.93 8.16
N PHE A 37 -7.57 0.70 7.66
CA PHE A 37 -6.31 0.13 7.26
C PHE A 37 -6.48 -0.42 5.85
N LEU A 38 -5.88 0.25 4.87
CA LEU A 38 -6.10 0.01 3.43
C LEU A 38 -4.77 -0.05 2.69
N PRO A 39 -4.72 -0.74 1.54
CA PRO A 39 -3.56 -0.67 0.67
C PRO A 39 -3.26 0.76 0.26
N GLY A 40 -1.99 1.14 0.33
CA GLY A 40 -1.51 2.47 0.00
C GLY A 40 -0.21 2.42 -0.78
N GLY A 41 0.45 3.57 -0.86
CA GLY A 41 1.58 3.80 -1.74
C GLY A 41 1.12 4.11 -3.17
N GLU A 42 2.03 4.59 -3.98
CA GLU A 42 1.70 4.95 -5.37
C GLU A 42 1.18 3.76 -6.16
N THR A 43 1.88 2.64 -6.07
CA THR A 43 1.51 1.40 -6.77
C THR A 43 0.26 0.76 -6.18
N GLY A 44 0.15 0.68 -4.87
CA GLY A 44 -1.02 0.10 -4.22
C GLY A 44 -2.30 0.89 -4.50
N THR A 45 -2.23 2.21 -4.47
CA THR A 45 -3.37 3.08 -4.79
C THR A 45 -3.78 2.95 -6.26
N ALA A 46 -2.81 3.02 -7.18
CA ALA A 46 -3.09 2.91 -8.61
C ALA A 46 -3.64 1.54 -8.98
N ALA A 47 -3.11 0.47 -8.38
CA ALA A 47 -3.62 -0.89 -8.58
C ALA A 47 -5.08 -1.03 -8.12
N THR A 48 -5.42 -0.41 -6.99
CA THR A 48 -6.80 -0.39 -6.48
C THR A 48 -7.75 0.30 -7.46
N VAL A 49 -7.35 1.44 -8.01
CA VAL A 49 -8.16 2.17 -9.01
C VAL A 49 -8.35 1.34 -10.26
N LEU A 50 -7.27 0.80 -10.84
CA LEU A 50 -7.34 -0.02 -12.06
C LEU A 50 -8.19 -1.28 -11.86
N ALA A 51 -8.00 -1.99 -10.76
CA ALA A 51 -8.79 -3.17 -10.44
C ALA A 51 -10.27 -2.85 -10.27
N SER A 52 -10.59 -1.69 -9.71
CA SER A 52 -11.98 -1.21 -9.58
C SER A 52 -12.61 -0.86 -10.93
N LEU A 53 -11.80 -0.57 -11.94
CA LEU A 53 -12.23 -0.35 -13.33
C LEU A 53 -12.26 -1.65 -14.15
N GLY A 54 -11.99 -2.80 -13.53
CA GLY A 54 -12.02 -4.10 -14.19
C GLY A 54 -10.74 -4.48 -14.92
N VAL A 55 -9.66 -3.71 -14.73
CA VAL A 55 -8.34 -3.99 -15.33
C VAL A 55 -7.59 -5.00 -14.46
N SER A 56 -7.02 -6.02 -15.08
CA SER A 56 -6.16 -6.96 -14.36
C SER A 56 -4.76 -6.37 -14.17
N VAL A 57 -4.26 -6.43 -12.93
CA VAL A 57 -3.00 -5.81 -12.54
C VAL A 57 -2.10 -6.82 -11.86
N LYS A 58 -0.81 -6.81 -12.22
CA LYS A 58 0.24 -7.49 -11.47
C LYS A 58 1.12 -6.45 -10.79
N ILE A 59 1.37 -6.61 -9.52
CA ILE A 59 2.20 -5.67 -8.75
C ILE A 59 3.47 -6.31 -8.21
N ASP A 60 4.53 -5.51 -8.22
CA ASP A 60 5.84 -5.85 -7.67
C ASP A 60 6.43 -4.59 -7.00
N GLY A 61 7.52 -4.73 -6.28
CA GLY A 61 8.21 -3.58 -5.70
C GLY A 61 8.67 -3.80 -4.27
N THR A 62 8.15 -3.02 -3.36
CA THR A 62 8.52 -3.12 -1.95
C THR A 62 8.14 -4.48 -1.35
N HIS A 63 9.00 -4.95 -0.43
CA HIS A 63 8.71 -6.18 0.30
C HIS A 63 7.44 -6.02 1.13
N ILE A 64 6.64 -7.06 1.19
CA ILE A 64 5.49 -7.15 2.09
C ILE A 64 5.85 -8.03 3.27
N GLY A 65 5.23 -7.79 4.40
CA GLY A 65 5.55 -8.50 5.64
C GLY A 65 4.30 -8.95 6.37
N THR A 66 4.48 -9.25 7.64
CA THR A 66 3.46 -9.89 8.48
C THR A 66 2.17 -9.08 8.64
N GLU A 67 2.22 -7.77 8.48
CA GLU A 67 1.06 -6.88 8.59
C GLU A 67 0.48 -6.53 7.21
N VAL A 68 1.33 -6.25 6.24
CA VAL A 68 0.88 -5.80 4.92
C VAL A 68 0.40 -6.95 4.04
N ALA A 69 1.02 -8.13 4.11
CA ALA A 69 0.62 -9.25 3.29
C ALA A 69 -0.83 -9.70 3.54
N PRO A 70 -1.29 -9.90 4.79
CA PRO A 70 -2.68 -10.23 5.05
C PRO A 70 -3.66 -9.16 4.57
N LEU A 71 -3.30 -7.89 4.75
CA LEU A 71 -4.08 -6.76 4.26
C LEU A 71 -4.31 -6.84 2.75
N LEU A 72 -3.23 -7.03 1.97
CA LEU A 72 -3.33 -7.09 0.52
C LEU A 72 -4.13 -8.30 0.05
N LYS A 73 -3.89 -9.46 0.64
CA LYS A 73 -4.61 -10.70 0.31
C LYS A 73 -6.11 -10.56 0.55
N ASP A 74 -6.50 -10.00 1.68
CA ASP A 74 -7.90 -9.81 2.02
C ASP A 74 -8.55 -8.74 1.14
N PHE A 75 -7.89 -7.61 0.96
CA PHE A 75 -8.44 -6.49 0.19
C PHE A 75 -8.63 -6.82 -1.29
N TYR A 76 -7.69 -7.56 -1.89
CA TYR A 76 -7.71 -7.87 -3.33
C TYR A 76 -8.32 -9.24 -3.65
N LYS A 77 -8.82 -9.98 -2.69
CA LYS A 77 -9.32 -11.37 -2.88
C LYS A 77 -10.37 -11.53 -3.99
N ASP A 78 -11.21 -10.52 -4.17
CA ASP A 78 -12.29 -10.51 -5.18
C ASP A 78 -11.97 -9.61 -6.37
N LYS A 79 -10.70 -9.26 -6.56
CA LYS A 79 -10.22 -8.36 -7.61
C LYS A 79 -9.16 -9.04 -8.45
N SER A 80 -9.03 -8.59 -9.70
CA SER A 80 -8.02 -9.11 -10.63
C SER A 80 -6.64 -8.48 -10.37
N VAL A 81 -6.11 -8.71 -9.17
CA VAL A 81 -4.77 -8.25 -8.76
C VAL A 81 -3.91 -9.47 -8.44
N ASP A 82 -2.80 -9.60 -9.16
CA ASP A 82 -1.81 -10.64 -8.97
C ASP A 82 -0.71 -10.15 -8.04
N LEU A 83 -0.61 -10.77 -6.86
CA LEU A 83 0.36 -10.47 -5.82
C LEU A 83 1.60 -11.37 -5.86
N SER A 84 1.67 -12.30 -6.82
CA SER A 84 2.68 -13.37 -6.82
C SER A 84 4.12 -12.89 -6.98
N SER A 85 4.33 -11.69 -7.53
CA SER A 85 5.66 -11.09 -7.67
C SER A 85 6.15 -10.39 -6.41
N LEU A 86 5.28 -10.09 -5.46
CA LEU A 86 5.67 -9.45 -4.20
C LEU A 86 6.42 -10.42 -3.31
N PHE A 87 7.53 -9.96 -2.76
CA PHE A 87 8.34 -10.75 -1.83
C PHE A 87 7.80 -10.61 -0.41
N PHE A 88 7.44 -11.74 0.20
CA PHE A 88 7.05 -11.82 1.60
C PHE A 88 8.27 -12.05 2.49
N ASP A 89 8.49 -11.16 3.45
CA ASP A 89 9.55 -11.27 4.45
C ASP A 89 8.91 -11.53 5.83
N PRO A 90 9.11 -12.73 6.41
CA PRO A 90 8.51 -13.07 7.70
C PRO A 90 9.12 -12.32 8.89
N ASP A 91 10.27 -11.70 8.71
CA ASP A 91 10.96 -10.91 9.74
C ASP A 91 10.71 -9.41 9.62
N TYR A 92 9.69 -9.04 8.85
CA TYR A 92 9.36 -7.66 8.53
C TYR A 92 7.85 -7.45 8.56
N GLU A 93 7.39 -6.31 9.08
CA GLU A 93 5.95 -6.00 9.12
C GLU A 93 5.42 -5.54 7.76
N GLY A 94 6.24 -4.93 6.97
CA GLY A 94 5.90 -4.25 5.73
C GLY A 94 5.99 -2.73 5.90
N LEU A 95 5.94 -2.01 4.79
CA LEU A 95 5.86 -0.55 4.83
C LEU A 95 4.48 -0.12 5.31
N MET A 96 4.46 0.78 6.26
CA MET A 96 3.22 1.37 6.76
C MET A 96 3.36 2.87 6.90
N ASP A 97 2.29 3.58 6.60
CA ASP A 97 2.15 4.98 6.94
C ASP A 97 0.87 5.24 7.73
N TYR A 98 0.82 6.41 8.31
CA TYR A 98 -0.25 6.84 9.21
C TYR A 98 -0.71 8.21 8.77
N VAL A 99 -2.00 8.35 8.49
CA VAL A 99 -2.58 9.61 8.01
C VAL A 99 -3.64 10.06 8.99
N VAL A 100 -3.43 11.23 9.56
CA VAL A 100 -4.43 11.88 10.41
C VAL A 100 -5.22 12.86 9.57
N ILE A 101 -6.55 12.77 9.62
CA ILE A 101 -7.46 13.55 8.78
C ILE A 101 -8.41 14.34 9.68
N ALA A 102 -8.45 15.64 9.48
CA ALA A 102 -9.39 16.55 10.13
C ALA A 102 -10.05 17.42 9.07
N GLY A 103 -11.33 17.20 8.79
CA GLY A 103 -12.03 17.87 7.70
C GLY A 103 -11.39 17.57 6.33
N LEU A 104 -10.92 18.61 5.66
CA LEU A 104 -10.25 18.51 4.36
C LEU A 104 -8.71 18.51 4.45
N VAL A 105 -8.18 18.53 5.67
CA VAL A 105 -6.73 18.58 5.92
C VAL A 105 -6.24 17.22 6.37
N ARG A 106 -5.08 16.81 5.86
CA ARG A 106 -4.43 15.54 6.23
C ARG A 106 -2.96 15.74 6.56
N SER A 107 -2.48 14.97 7.52
CA SER A 107 -1.05 14.93 7.88
C SER A 107 -0.56 13.48 7.81
N PRO A 108 0.19 13.12 6.77
CA PRO A 108 0.80 11.80 6.66
C PRO A 108 2.08 11.71 7.48
N MET A 109 2.30 10.55 8.08
CA MET A 109 3.53 10.17 8.78
C MET A 109 3.92 8.76 8.39
N GLY A 110 5.19 8.50 8.17
CA GLY A 110 5.65 7.18 7.80
C GLY A 110 6.93 6.79 8.53
N VAL A 111 7.14 5.49 8.63
CA VAL A 111 8.38 4.90 9.12
C VAL A 111 8.92 4.01 8.02
N PHE A 112 9.56 4.63 7.03
CA PHE A 112 10.14 3.88 5.92
C PHE A 112 11.33 4.61 5.32
N GLN A 113 12.23 3.81 4.79
CA GLN A 113 13.35 4.33 4.03
C GLN A 113 12.92 4.67 2.61
N SER A 114 13.62 5.63 2.01
CA SER A 114 13.50 5.87 0.57
C SER A 114 13.79 4.58 -0.20
N LEU A 115 13.04 4.34 -1.27
CA LEU A 115 13.27 3.20 -2.17
C LEU A 115 14.67 3.17 -2.79
N TYR A 116 15.34 4.30 -2.79
CA TYR A 116 16.65 4.48 -3.42
C TYR A 116 17.82 4.41 -2.44
N GLU A 117 17.55 4.31 -1.14
CA GLU A 117 18.59 4.19 -0.12
C GLU A 117 19.18 2.77 -0.08
N PRO A 118 20.47 2.66 0.26
CA PRO A 118 21.07 1.36 0.53
C PRO A 118 20.31 0.62 1.64
N GLY A 119 20.04 -0.66 1.43
CA GLY A 119 19.28 -1.47 2.40
C GLY A 119 17.77 -1.33 2.34
N ALA A 120 17.24 -0.53 1.43
CA ALA A 120 15.79 -0.45 1.23
C ALA A 120 15.19 -1.83 0.92
N LYS A 121 14.11 -2.16 1.62
CA LYS A 121 13.42 -3.45 1.44
C LYS A 121 12.52 -3.40 0.21
N ARG A 122 13.11 -3.69 -0.92
CA ARG A 122 12.45 -3.72 -2.22
C ARG A 122 13.01 -4.81 -3.10
N ARG A 123 12.27 -5.14 -4.10
CA ARG A 123 12.68 -6.00 -5.18
C ARG A 123 12.72 -5.23 -6.48
N TRP A 124 13.79 -5.39 -7.23
CA TRP A 124 13.90 -4.87 -8.59
C TRP A 124 13.91 -6.05 -9.54
N SER A 125 12.85 -6.24 -10.28
CA SER A 125 12.78 -7.22 -11.36
C SER A 125 12.22 -6.55 -12.60
N MET A 126 12.79 -6.92 -13.74
CA MET A 126 12.20 -6.53 -15.02
C MET A 126 10.97 -7.41 -15.26
N PRO A 127 9.86 -6.86 -15.72
CA PRO A 127 8.73 -7.67 -16.15
C PRO A 127 9.15 -8.55 -17.31
N LYS A 128 8.58 -9.74 -17.37
CA LYS A 128 8.73 -10.65 -18.49
C LYS A 128 7.56 -10.48 -19.43
N GLU A 129 7.75 -10.80 -20.68
CA GLU A 129 6.69 -10.81 -21.68
C GLU A 129 5.45 -11.59 -21.23
N SER A 130 5.67 -12.69 -20.48
CA SER A 130 4.61 -13.50 -19.89
C SER A 130 3.84 -12.84 -18.73
N ASP A 131 4.30 -11.72 -18.23
CA ASP A 131 3.63 -11.02 -17.13
C ASP A 131 2.49 -10.13 -17.60
N VAL A 132 2.51 -9.73 -18.87
CA VAL A 132 1.55 -8.80 -19.44
C VAL A 132 0.96 -9.40 -20.72
N VAL A 133 -0.33 -9.27 -20.91
CA VAL A 133 -0.99 -9.61 -22.17
C VAL A 133 -0.78 -8.48 -23.17
N GLU A 134 -0.59 -8.86 -24.45
CA GLU A 134 -0.51 -7.92 -25.57
C GLU A 134 -1.90 -7.33 -25.92
#